data_211c079eb821d8a609bf2f4a182993fc
#
_entry.id   211c079eb821d8a609bf2f4a182993fc
#
_cell.length_a   1.000
_cell.length_b   1.000
_cell.length_c   1.000
_cell.angle_alpha   90.00
_cell.angle_beta   90.00
_cell.angle_gamma   90.00
#
_symmetry.space_group_name_H-M   'P 1'
#
loop_
_entity.id
_entity.type
_entity.pdbx_description
1 polymer ?
#
loop_
_entity_poly.entity_id
_entity_poly.type
_entity_poly.pdbx_seq_one_letter_code
_entity_poly.pdbx_strand_id
1 'polypeptide(L)'
;MGLAYQPTPTDVFVTPYPKCGTTWTQQIVHGLRTRGSMEFGEITAVVPWLELAHDMGMDIDAPQGGAPRGVKSHLCWEDIPKGGRYINIFRDPKDALVSMYHFFEGWIVEAGSVSLSEFAREFFLARQSDKDYWEHGASWWRERQRGNILLLCFEHMKADLGGTVRRIAEFIDC
;
A
#
# COMPACT_ATOMS: atom_id res chain seq x y z
N MET A 1 -9.35 4.01 -15.50
CA MET A 1 -8.70 2.93 -16.28
C MET A 1 -7.97 1.91 -15.40
N GLY A 2 -7.30 2.27 -14.31
CA GLY A 2 -6.63 1.30 -13.43
C GLY A 2 -7.54 0.17 -12.89
N LEU A 3 -8.82 0.45 -12.68
CA LEU A 3 -9.80 -0.54 -12.22
C LEU A 3 -10.19 -1.59 -13.29
N ALA A 4 -9.82 -1.37 -14.55
CA ALA A 4 -10.00 -2.35 -15.64
C ALA A 4 -8.82 -3.33 -15.75
N TYR A 5 -7.77 -3.16 -14.94
CA TYR A 5 -6.63 -4.06 -14.89
C TYR A 5 -7.06 -5.48 -14.52
N GLN A 6 -6.58 -6.46 -15.27
CA GLN A 6 -6.87 -7.88 -15.06
C GLN A 6 -5.67 -8.57 -14.41
N PRO A 7 -5.67 -8.79 -13.09
CA PRO A 7 -4.55 -9.42 -12.41
C PRO A 7 -4.34 -10.86 -12.84
N THR A 8 -3.07 -11.26 -12.91
CA THR A 8 -2.70 -12.67 -12.96
C THR A 8 -2.54 -13.23 -11.53
N PRO A 9 -2.60 -14.56 -11.33
CA PRO A 9 -2.44 -15.16 -10.00
C PRO A 9 -1.10 -14.89 -9.31
N THR A 10 -0.09 -14.48 -10.08
CA THR A 10 1.25 -14.14 -9.57
C THR A 10 1.44 -12.66 -9.26
N ASP A 11 0.57 -11.77 -9.76
CA ASP A 11 0.68 -10.33 -9.50
C ASP A 11 0.53 -10.02 -8.00
N VAL A 12 1.36 -9.14 -7.48
CA VAL A 12 1.42 -8.77 -6.07
C VAL A 12 0.95 -7.34 -5.88
N PHE A 13 -0.12 -7.18 -5.11
CA PHE A 13 -0.67 -5.89 -4.74
C PHE A 13 -0.25 -5.51 -3.32
N VAL A 14 0.35 -4.34 -3.16
CA VAL A 14 0.66 -3.72 -1.87
C VAL A 14 -0.47 -2.75 -1.54
N THR A 15 -1.33 -3.11 -0.59
CA THR A 15 -2.67 -2.51 -0.41
C THR A 15 -2.95 -1.91 0.98
N PRO A 16 -1.99 -1.33 1.70
CA PRO A 16 -2.31 -0.72 2.99
C PRO A 16 -3.11 0.57 2.83
N TYR A 17 -3.79 0.98 3.88
CA TYR A 17 -4.28 2.35 3.96
C TYR A 17 -3.11 3.34 3.84
N PRO A 18 -3.31 4.56 3.29
CA PRO A 18 -2.24 5.56 3.22
C PRO A 18 -1.49 5.73 4.54
N LYS A 19 -0.17 5.91 4.48
CA LYS A 19 0.73 6.08 5.63
C LYS A 19 0.91 4.84 6.54
N CYS A 20 0.44 3.67 6.11
CA CYS A 20 0.60 2.40 6.85
C CYS A 20 1.74 1.52 6.35
N GLY A 21 2.80 2.09 5.75
CA GLY A 21 4.00 1.35 5.36
C GLY A 21 4.07 0.95 3.88
N THR A 22 3.29 1.61 3.02
CA THR A 22 3.22 1.32 1.58
C THR A 22 4.58 1.33 0.90
N THR A 23 5.30 2.45 0.97
CA THR A 23 6.63 2.62 0.33
C THR A 23 7.63 1.59 0.83
N TRP A 24 7.64 1.30 2.12
CA TRP A 24 8.53 0.29 2.69
C TRP A 24 8.24 -1.11 2.11
N THR A 25 6.96 -1.48 2.04
CA THR A 25 6.55 -2.77 1.48
C THR A 25 6.77 -2.85 -0.04
N GLN A 26 6.55 -1.75 -0.79
CA GLN A 26 6.91 -1.68 -2.21
C GLN A 26 8.41 -1.99 -2.39
N GLN A 27 9.28 -1.40 -1.57
CA GLN A 27 10.73 -1.64 -1.63
C GLN A 27 11.10 -3.08 -1.28
N ILE A 28 10.44 -3.68 -0.27
CA ILE A 28 10.66 -5.10 0.06
C ILE A 28 10.26 -5.99 -1.11
N VAL A 29 9.07 -5.81 -1.67
CA VAL A 29 8.59 -6.60 -2.83
C VAL A 29 9.52 -6.40 -4.03
N HIS A 30 9.92 -5.15 -4.33
CA HIS A 30 10.83 -4.87 -5.43
C HIS A 30 12.21 -5.49 -5.21
N GLY A 31 12.77 -5.33 -4.03
CA GLY A 31 14.06 -5.92 -3.67
C GLY A 31 14.07 -7.44 -3.79
N LEU A 32 13.02 -8.12 -3.31
CA LEU A 32 12.88 -9.56 -3.44
C LEU A 32 12.84 -10.01 -4.91
N ARG A 33 11.92 -9.47 -5.70
CA ARG A 33 11.72 -9.88 -7.11
C ARG A 33 12.91 -9.55 -8.02
N THR A 34 13.74 -8.57 -7.66
CA THR A 34 14.90 -8.14 -8.45
C THR A 34 16.23 -8.54 -7.83
N ARG A 35 16.23 -9.29 -6.73
CA ARG A 35 17.43 -9.69 -5.98
C ARG A 35 18.25 -8.49 -5.50
N GLY A 36 17.56 -7.42 -5.06
CA GLY A 36 18.17 -6.25 -4.44
C GLY A 36 18.50 -5.10 -5.37
N SER A 37 17.98 -5.06 -6.60
CA SER A 37 18.18 -3.90 -7.47
C SER A 37 17.60 -2.64 -6.85
N MET A 38 18.36 -1.55 -6.93
CA MET A 38 17.99 -0.18 -6.53
C MET A 38 18.03 0.76 -7.75
N GLU A 39 17.94 0.22 -8.95
CA GLU A 39 18.00 0.98 -10.22
C GLU A 39 16.65 1.64 -10.54
N PHE A 40 16.23 2.56 -9.70
CA PHE A 40 15.04 3.40 -9.91
C PHE A 40 15.22 4.74 -9.19
N GLY A 41 14.67 5.80 -9.78
CA GLY A 41 14.68 7.12 -9.14
C GLY A 41 13.58 7.27 -8.09
N GLU A 42 12.41 6.66 -8.35
CA GLU A 42 11.25 6.67 -7.45
C GLU A 42 10.57 5.29 -7.54
N ILE A 43 10.16 4.75 -6.38
CA ILE A 43 9.65 3.38 -6.27
C ILE A 43 8.35 3.16 -7.07
N THR A 44 7.54 4.19 -7.26
CA THR A 44 6.29 4.11 -8.04
C THR A 44 6.57 3.91 -9.54
N ALA A 45 7.78 4.24 -10.01
CA ALA A 45 8.16 3.95 -11.39
C ALA A 45 8.32 2.46 -11.68
N VAL A 46 8.65 1.66 -10.66
CA VAL A 46 8.87 0.21 -10.77
C VAL A 46 7.80 -0.63 -10.08
N VAL A 47 7.06 -0.06 -9.13
CA VAL A 47 5.86 -0.64 -8.50
C VAL A 47 4.74 0.40 -8.63
N PRO A 48 4.06 0.45 -9.79
CA PRO A 48 3.14 1.53 -10.13
C PRO A 48 1.92 1.60 -9.21
N TRP A 49 1.38 2.81 -9.07
CA TRP A 49 0.18 3.07 -8.30
C TRP A 49 -1.05 2.87 -9.19
N LEU A 50 -1.81 1.81 -8.92
CA LEU A 50 -2.95 1.37 -9.73
C LEU A 50 -3.94 2.50 -10.05
N GLU A 51 -4.35 3.26 -9.04
CA GLU A 51 -5.37 4.30 -9.18
C GLU A 51 -4.86 5.52 -9.97
N LEU A 52 -3.56 5.82 -9.92
CA LEU A 52 -2.96 6.99 -10.54
C LEU A 52 -2.08 6.69 -11.75
N ALA A 53 -1.86 5.42 -12.10
CA ALA A 53 -0.94 5.04 -13.18
C ALA A 53 -1.26 5.77 -14.49
N HIS A 54 -2.53 5.83 -14.87
CA HIS A 54 -2.96 6.54 -16.09
C HIS A 54 -2.66 8.04 -16.05
N ASP A 55 -2.96 8.70 -14.92
CA ASP A 55 -2.76 10.15 -14.76
C ASP A 55 -1.27 10.51 -14.68
N MET A 56 -0.45 9.56 -14.25
CA MET A 56 1.01 9.64 -14.26
C MET A 56 1.64 9.24 -15.61
N GLY A 57 0.85 8.94 -16.63
CA GLY A 57 1.32 8.50 -17.94
C GLY A 57 1.96 7.12 -17.94
N MET A 58 1.65 6.28 -16.95
CA MET A 58 2.21 4.92 -16.82
C MET A 58 1.26 3.89 -17.42
N ASP A 59 1.82 2.99 -18.21
CA ASP A 59 1.11 1.79 -18.65
C ASP A 59 1.22 0.70 -17.57
N ILE A 60 0.10 0.44 -16.87
CA ILE A 60 0.03 -0.56 -15.81
C ILE A 60 0.23 -1.99 -16.35
N ASP A 61 -0.03 -2.22 -17.63
CA ASP A 61 0.13 -3.51 -18.27
C ASP A 61 1.54 -3.74 -18.83
N ALA A 62 2.39 -2.70 -18.86
CA ALA A 62 3.76 -2.79 -19.33
C ALA A 62 4.57 -3.85 -18.55
N PRO A 63 5.51 -4.55 -19.21
CA PRO A 63 6.43 -5.46 -18.53
C PRO A 63 7.24 -4.73 -17.44
N GLN A 64 7.35 -5.34 -16.27
CA GLN A 64 8.17 -4.82 -15.18
C GLN A 64 9.54 -5.54 -15.15
N GLY A 65 10.58 -4.87 -14.65
CA GLY A 65 11.95 -5.37 -14.57
C GLY A 65 12.19 -6.47 -13.53
N GLY A 66 11.22 -7.34 -13.28
CA GLY A 66 11.30 -8.46 -12.35
C GLY A 66 9.95 -9.15 -12.15
N ALA A 67 10.00 -10.41 -11.70
CA ALA A 67 8.82 -11.21 -11.39
C ALA A 67 8.82 -11.57 -9.88
N PRO A 68 7.62 -11.60 -9.27
CA PRO A 68 6.29 -11.26 -9.78
C PRO A 68 6.11 -9.77 -10.08
N ARG A 69 5.07 -9.42 -10.86
CA ARG A 69 4.68 -8.01 -11.02
C ARG A 69 4.22 -7.43 -9.69
N GLY A 70 4.63 -6.20 -9.41
CA GLY A 70 4.23 -5.48 -8.21
C GLY A 70 3.37 -4.27 -8.54
N VAL A 71 2.31 -4.05 -7.80
CA VAL A 71 1.40 -2.91 -7.95
C VAL A 71 1.06 -2.36 -6.57
N LYS A 72 1.02 -1.03 -6.44
CA LYS A 72 0.55 -0.34 -5.23
C LYS A 72 -0.91 0.05 -5.39
N SER A 73 -1.70 -0.06 -4.32
CA SER A 73 -3.07 0.45 -4.27
C SER A 73 -3.44 0.88 -2.84
N HIS A 74 -4.47 1.72 -2.72
CA HIS A 74 -5.09 2.09 -1.44
C HIS A 74 -6.59 1.72 -1.40
N LEU A 75 -7.04 0.90 -2.33
CA LEU A 75 -8.43 0.49 -2.44
C LEU A 75 -8.84 -0.48 -1.32
N CYS A 76 -10.09 -0.40 -0.91
CA CYS A 76 -10.75 -1.42 -0.13
C CYS A 76 -10.83 -2.74 -0.90
N TRP A 77 -11.06 -3.84 -0.17
CA TRP A 77 -11.20 -5.15 -0.81
C TRP A 77 -12.27 -5.18 -1.90
N GLU A 78 -13.40 -4.53 -1.69
CA GLU A 78 -14.53 -4.54 -2.62
C GLU A 78 -14.16 -3.95 -3.99
N ASP A 79 -13.28 -2.96 -4.02
CA ASP A 79 -12.97 -2.16 -5.21
C ASP A 79 -11.72 -2.63 -5.95
N ILE A 80 -10.80 -3.32 -5.29
CA ILE A 80 -9.55 -3.74 -5.93
C ILE A 80 -9.80 -4.83 -6.97
N PRO A 81 -9.13 -4.82 -8.14
CA PRO A 81 -9.20 -5.93 -9.09
C PRO A 81 -8.81 -7.26 -8.44
N LYS A 82 -9.58 -8.31 -8.71
CA LYS A 82 -9.41 -9.64 -8.11
C LYS A 82 -8.57 -10.56 -9.01
N GLY A 83 -7.85 -11.50 -8.40
CA GLY A 83 -7.10 -12.53 -9.11
C GLY A 83 -5.62 -12.62 -8.78
N GLY A 84 -5.06 -11.59 -8.11
CA GLY A 84 -3.67 -11.55 -7.64
C GLY A 84 -3.48 -11.98 -6.19
N ARG A 85 -2.31 -11.69 -5.67
CA ARG A 85 -1.92 -11.80 -4.25
C ARG A 85 -1.90 -10.42 -3.63
N TYR A 86 -2.32 -10.29 -2.38
CA TYR A 86 -2.51 -8.98 -1.73
C TYR A 86 -1.77 -8.94 -0.39
N ILE A 87 -0.95 -7.90 -0.21
CA ILE A 87 -0.24 -7.63 1.05
C ILE A 87 -0.84 -6.36 1.64
N ASN A 88 -1.59 -6.51 2.72
CA ASN A 88 -2.17 -5.40 3.45
C ASN A 88 -1.45 -5.22 4.79
N ILE A 89 -1.20 -3.97 5.17
CA ILE A 89 -0.48 -3.63 6.40
C ILE A 89 -1.39 -2.78 7.28
N PHE A 90 -1.62 -3.25 8.48
CA PHE A 90 -2.26 -2.48 9.55
C PHE A 90 -1.21 -1.68 10.30
N ARG A 91 -1.57 -0.52 10.80
CA ARG A 91 -0.74 0.33 11.64
C ARG A 91 -1.58 0.92 12.76
N ASP A 92 -0.99 1.28 13.91
CA ASP A 92 -1.69 2.05 14.95
C ASP A 92 -2.34 3.31 14.32
N PRO A 93 -3.65 3.52 14.49
CA PRO A 93 -4.36 4.64 13.87
C PRO A 93 -3.82 6.01 14.30
N LYS A 94 -3.28 6.14 15.51
CA LYS A 94 -2.67 7.39 15.98
C LYS A 94 -1.38 7.68 15.22
N ASP A 95 -0.55 6.66 15.00
CA ASP A 95 0.68 6.78 14.23
C ASP A 95 0.40 7.04 12.73
N ALA A 96 -0.65 6.41 12.19
CA ALA A 96 -1.10 6.66 10.83
C ALA A 96 -1.61 8.09 10.67
N LEU A 97 -2.42 8.59 11.62
CA LEU A 97 -2.89 9.97 11.68
C LEU A 97 -1.74 10.98 11.71
N VAL A 98 -0.79 10.83 12.64
CA VAL A 98 0.35 11.75 12.74
C VAL A 98 1.19 11.74 11.47
N SER A 99 1.43 10.55 10.90
CA SER A 99 2.16 10.43 9.63
C SER A 99 1.41 11.07 8.45
N MET A 100 0.08 11.00 8.46
CA MET A 100 -0.78 11.63 7.45
C MET A 100 -0.74 13.15 7.59
N TYR A 101 -0.85 13.66 8.81
CA TYR A 101 -0.78 15.08 9.12
C TYR A 101 0.54 15.70 8.60
N HIS A 102 1.69 15.13 8.94
CA HIS A 102 2.98 15.64 8.45
C HIS A 102 3.15 15.51 6.92
N PHE A 103 2.54 14.51 6.31
CA PHE A 103 2.53 14.40 4.85
C PHE A 103 1.73 15.55 4.22
N PHE A 104 0.58 15.90 4.80
CA PHE A 104 -0.24 17.00 4.32
C PHE A 104 0.46 18.35 4.51
N GLU A 105 1.09 18.60 5.66
CA GLU A 105 1.90 19.81 5.90
C GLU A 105 3.08 19.94 4.93
N GLY A 106 3.65 18.83 4.47
CA GLY A 106 4.77 18.86 3.55
C GLY A 106 4.40 19.06 2.08
N TRP A 107 3.13 18.78 1.70
CA TRP A 107 2.76 18.66 0.28
C TRP A 107 1.47 19.37 -0.11
N ILE A 108 0.52 19.55 0.79
CA ILE A 108 -0.86 19.93 0.45
C ILE A 108 -1.28 21.22 1.13
N VAL A 109 -0.91 21.43 2.39
CA VAL A 109 -1.24 22.60 3.17
C VAL A 109 0.02 23.29 3.69
N GLU A 110 -0.06 24.59 3.95
CA GLU A 110 1.02 25.33 4.56
C GLU A 110 1.28 24.81 5.99
N ALA A 111 2.55 24.59 6.33
CA ALA A 111 2.93 24.07 7.63
C ALA A 111 2.42 24.97 8.77
N GLY A 112 1.74 24.38 9.75
CA GLY A 112 1.14 25.06 10.88
C GLY A 112 -0.18 25.78 10.59
N SER A 113 -0.71 25.73 9.36
CA SER A 113 -2.02 26.34 9.01
C SER A 113 -3.21 25.59 9.60
N VAL A 114 -3.04 24.32 9.92
CA VAL A 114 -4.05 23.44 10.55
C VAL A 114 -3.39 22.74 11.73
N SER A 115 -4.03 22.74 12.89
CA SER A 115 -3.52 21.98 14.04
C SER A 115 -3.75 20.47 13.88
N LEU A 116 -2.91 19.63 14.50
CA LEU A 116 -3.11 18.19 14.53
C LEU A 116 -4.52 17.79 15.06
N SER A 117 -5.02 18.52 16.03
CA SER A 117 -6.35 18.26 16.62
C SER A 117 -7.49 18.56 15.63
N GLU A 118 -7.37 19.64 14.86
CA GLU A 118 -8.33 19.97 13.79
C GLU A 118 -8.26 18.96 12.66
N PHE A 119 -7.05 18.64 12.19
CA PHE A 119 -6.85 17.61 11.18
C PHE A 119 -7.43 16.25 11.61
N ALA A 120 -7.22 15.86 12.86
CA ALA A 120 -7.79 14.63 13.39
C ALA A 120 -9.32 14.62 13.34
N ARG A 121 -9.97 15.69 13.79
CA ARG A 121 -11.43 15.76 13.85
C ARG A 121 -12.08 15.89 12.49
N GLU A 122 -11.56 16.82 11.66
CA GLU A 122 -12.22 17.24 10.43
C GLU A 122 -11.85 16.38 9.22
N PHE A 123 -10.71 15.69 9.28
CA PHE A 123 -10.23 14.86 8.17
C PHE A 123 -10.17 13.37 8.52
N PHE A 124 -9.42 12.97 9.55
CA PHE A 124 -9.13 11.57 9.79
C PHE A 124 -10.29 10.81 10.47
N LEU A 125 -10.99 11.47 11.41
CA LEU A 125 -12.09 10.89 12.19
C LEU A 125 -13.49 11.26 11.65
N ALA A 126 -13.58 12.20 10.73
CA ALA A 126 -14.85 12.78 10.28
C ALA A 126 -15.72 11.82 9.44
N ARG A 127 -15.22 10.62 9.11
CA ARG A 127 -15.92 9.64 8.27
C ARG A 127 -16.55 10.26 7.02
N GLN A 128 -15.77 11.10 6.34
CA GLN A 128 -16.22 11.80 5.14
C GLN A 128 -16.46 10.86 3.94
N SER A 129 -16.02 9.61 4.05
CA SER A 129 -16.27 8.59 3.06
C SER A 129 -16.53 7.24 3.74
N ASP A 130 -17.21 6.35 3.03
CA ASP A 130 -17.39 4.94 3.37
C ASP A 130 -16.09 4.10 3.20
N LYS A 131 -14.97 4.78 2.83
CA LYS A 131 -13.65 4.18 2.60
C LYS A 131 -12.57 4.81 3.49
N ASP A 132 -12.95 5.17 4.70
CA ASP A 132 -12.03 5.70 5.70
C ASP A 132 -11.03 4.64 6.20
N TYR A 133 -10.15 5.04 7.12
CA TYR A 133 -9.16 4.16 7.73
C TYR A 133 -9.78 2.87 8.29
N TRP A 134 -10.94 2.99 8.95
CA TRP A 134 -11.60 1.88 9.67
C TRP A 134 -12.25 0.91 8.68
N GLU A 135 -12.99 1.43 7.70
CA GLU A 135 -13.66 0.60 6.69
C GLU A 135 -12.64 -0.08 5.78
N HIS A 136 -11.56 0.64 5.39
CA HIS A 136 -10.47 0.02 4.64
C HIS A 136 -9.88 -1.18 5.42
N GLY A 137 -9.52 -0.98 6.70
CA GLY A 137 -9.01 -2.05 7.53
C GLY A 137 -10.00 -3.21 7.70
N ALA A 138 -11.29 -2.89 7.96
CA ALA A 138 -12.33 -3.88 8.12
C ALA A 138 -12.57 -4.70 6.84
N SER A 139 -12.53 -4.06 5.65
CA SER A 139 -12.70 -4.73 4.37
C SER A 139 -11.67 -5.85 4.17
N TRP A 140 -10.40 -5.55 4.43
CA TRP A 140 -9.31 -6.52 4.33
C TRP A 140 -9.35 -7.57 5.44
N TRP A 141 -9.76 -7.20 6.66
CA TRP A 141 -9.86 -8.13 7.79
C TRP A 141 -10.93 -9.19 7.58
N ARG A 142 -12.05 -8.85 6.93
CA ARG A 142 -13.11 -9.82 6.58
C ARG A 142 -12.56 -10.96 5.72
N GLU A 143 -11.59 -10.69 4.88
CA GLU A 143 -11.00 -11.62 3.90
C GLU A 143 -9.71 -12.33 4.38
N ARG A 144 -9.31 -12.14 5.64
CA ARG A 144 -8.05 -12.61 6.22
C ARG A 144 -7.78 -14.13 6.13
N GLN A 145 -8.82 -14.93 5.87
CA GLN A 145 -8.71 -16.39 5.73
C GLN A 145 -8.38 -16.85 4.30
N ARG A 146 -8.32 -15.92 3.34
CA ARG A 146 -7.96 -16.26 1.96
C ARG A 146 -6.47 -16.53 1.83
N GLY A 147 -6.09 -17.60 1.16
CA GLY A 147 -4.68 -17.98 0.96
C GLY A 147 -3.87 -17.00 0.11
N ASN A 148 -4.54 -16.12 -0.64
CA ASN A 148 -3.90 -15.09 -1.46
C ASN A 148 -3.89 -13.70 -0.79
N ILE A 149 -4.13 -13.61 0.52
CA ILE A 149 -4.05 -12.37 1.32
C ILE A 149 -3.06 -12.56 2.46
N LEU A 150 -2.07 -11.69 2.53
CA LEU A 150 -1.13 -11.58 3.64
C LEU A 150 -1.41 -10.31 4.44
N LEU A 151 -1.83 -10.47 5.69
CA LEU A 151 -2.00 -9.35 6.62
C LEU A 151 -0.75 -9.20 7.50
N LEU A 152 -0.21 -7.99 7.54
CA LEU A 152 0.95 -7.62 8.34
C LEU A 152 0.59 -6.50 9.31
N CYS A 153 1.42 -6.30 10.33
CA CYS A 153 1.34 -5.19 11.27
C CYS A 153 2.63 -4.37 11.18
N PHE A 154 2.51 -3.07 10.96
CA PHE A 154 3.64 -2.15 10.80
C PHE A 154 4.60 -2.20 11.98
N GLU A 155 4.07 -2.28 13.19
CA GLU A 155 4.86 -2.34 14.42
C GLU A 155 5.67 -3.64 14.49
N HIS A 156 5.11 -4.76 14.05
CA HIS A 156 5.83 -6.04 13.96
C HIS A 156 6.90 -6.00 12.87
N MET A 157 6.62 -5.35 11.73
CA MET A 157 7.62 -5.14 10.67
C MET A 157 8.83 -4.36 11.20
N LYS A 158 8.61 -3.36 12.05
CA LYS A 158 9.70 -2.61 12.71
C LYS A 158 10.48 -3.46 13.70
N ALA A 159 9.80 -4.30 14.47
CA ALA A 159 10.43 -5.15 15.49
C ALA A 159 11.21 -6.30 14.89
N ASP A 160 10.72 -6.90 13.80
CA ASP A 160 11.38 -8.02 13.09
C ASP A 160 11.26 -7.85 11.57
N LEU A 161 12.12 -6.98 11.03
CA LEU A 161 12.19 -6.78 9.58
C LEU A 161 12.62 -8.07 8.84
N GLY A 162 13.60 -8.80 9.37
CA GLY A 162 14.10 -10.03 8.75
C GLY A 162 13.03 -11.11 8.64
N GLY A 163 12.25 -11.33 9.70
CA GLY A 163 11.11 -12.24 9.69
C GLY A 163 10.00 -11.78 8.75
N THR A 164 9.74 -10.49 8.70
CA THR A 164 8.76 -9.91 7.77
C THR A 164 9.17 -10.13 6.32
N VAL A 165 10.42 -9.85 5.96
CA VAL A 165 10.95 -10.06 4.59
C VAL A 165 10.81 -11.52 4.19
N ARG A 166 11.17 -12.48 5.07
CA ARG A 166 10.99 -13.92 4.80
C ARG A 166 9.52 -14.28 4.55
N ARG A 167 8.59 -13.80 5.38
CA ARG A 167 7.15 -14.03 5.18
C ARG A 167 6.62 -13.49 3.87
N ILE A 168 7.09 -12.30 3.47
CA ILE A 168 6.71 -11.72 2.17
C ILE A 168 7.33 -12.57 1.05
N ALA A 169 8.60 -12.96 1.13
CA ALA A 169 9.27 -13.80 0.14
C ALA A 169 8.53 -15.13 -0.09
N GLU A 170 8.20 -15.84 1.00
CA GLU A 170 7.39 -17.07 0.95
C GLU A 170 6.02 -16.83 0.30
N PHE A 171 5.34 -15.73 0.66
CA PHE A 171 4.01 -15.42 0.14
C PHE A 171 4.00 -15.09 -1.36
N ILE A 172 5.07 -14.49 -1.89
CA ILE A 172 5.17 -14.09 -3.30
C ILE A 172 6.00 -15.06 -4.15
N ASP A 173 6.44 -16.19 -3.59
CA ASP A 173 7.26 -17.24 -4.21
C ASP A 173 8.63 -16.69 -4.72
N CYS A 174 9.30 -15.88 -3.91
CA CYS A 174 10.64 -15.32 -4.20
C CYS A 174 11.73 -15.92 -3.30
#